data_37132c38f2556588c07a660884b8d077
#
_entry.id   37132c38f2556588c07a660884b8d077
#
_cell.length_a   1.000
_cell.length_b   1.000
_cell.length_c   1.000
_cell.angle_alpha   90.00
_cell.angle_beta   90.00
_cell.angle_gamma   90.00
#
_symmetry.space_group_name_H-M   'P 1'
#
loop_
_entity.id
_entity.type
_entity.pdbx_description
1 polymer ?
#
loop_
_entity_poly.entity_id
_entity_poly.type
_entity_poly.pdbx_seq_one_letter_code
_entity_poly.pdbx_strand_id
1 'polypeptide(L)'
;YLHSVVNQLLNENQIIVIENLNVKGMMKNHKLAASIQDVSWHRFKSILQYKAVWNNKEVIEINRFFPSSKQCGCCGAKNDDLKLNDRFWTCLSCGSEHDRDINAANNILKEGLKLKIGLSSPESTPMDSKPLGSGKSLKRGKEIGKECKVIGIH
;
A
#
# COMPACT_ATOMS: atom_id res chain seq x y z
N TYR A 1 -12.11 21.58 -1.58
CA TYR A 1 -10.76 21.06 -1.34
C TYR A 1 -10.62 19.57 -1.71
N LEU A 2 -11.34 18.62 -1.04
CA LEU A 2 -11.20 17.19 -1.32
C LEU A 2 -11.46 16.82 -2.80
N HIS A 3 -12.48 17.39 -3.42
CA HIS A 3 -12.78 17.15 -4.83
C HIS A 3 -11.67 17.63 -5.77
N SER A 4 -11.02 18.74 -5.45
CA SER A 4 -9.89 19.27 -6.23
C SER A 4 -8.70 18.34 -6.14
N VAL A 5 -8.33 17.90 -4.93
CA VAL A 5 -7.24 16.93 -4.70
C VAL A 5 -7.50 15.64 -5.47
N VAL A 6 -8.71 15.07 -5.35
CA VAL A 6 -9.06 13.83 -6.05
C VAL A 6 -9.00 14.00 -7.57
N ASN A 7 -9.46 15.14 -8.12
CA ASN A 7 -9.37 15.39 -9.55
C ASN A 7 -7.91 15.43 -10.02
N GLN A 8 -7.04 16.11 -9.28
CA GLN A 8 -5.62 16.17 -9.61
C GLN A 8 -5.01 14.76 -9.62
N LEU A 9 -5.28 13.95 -8.58
CA LEU A 9 -4.79 12.58 -8.49
C LEU A 9 -5.23 11.72 -9.67
N LEU A 10 -6.49 11.82 -10.06
CA LEU A 10 -7.04 11.05 -11.17
C LEU A 10 -6.54 11.54 -12.54
N ASN A 11 -6.24 12.83 -12.68
CA ASN A 11 -5.68 13.36 -13.93
C ASN A 11 -4.24 12.90 -14.15
N GLU A 12 -3.46 12.81 -13.08
CA GLU A 12 -2.04 12.44 -13.14
C GLU A 12 -1.80 10.91 -13.18
N ASN A 13 -2.78 10.11 -12.75
CA ASN A 13 -2.58 8.67 -12.55
C ASN A 13 -3.67 7.83 -13.22
N GLN A 14 -3.30 6.65 -13.73
CA GLN A 14 -4.22 5.63 -14.25
C GLN A 14 -4.66 4.66 -13.14
N ILE A 15 -3.77 4.38 -12.21
CA ILE A 15 -3.98 3.45 -11.10
C ILE A 15 -3.57 4.16 -9.81
N ILE A 16 -4.44 4.12 -8.82
CA ILE A 16 -4.17 4.64 -7.49
C ILE A 16 -4.29 3.49 -6.49
N VAL A 17 -3.24 3.27 -5.71
CA VAL A 17 -3.24 2.23 -4.67
C VAL A 17 -3.36 2.89 -3.31
N ILE A 18 -4.29 2.41 -2.48
CA ILE A 18 -4.54 2.92 -1.13
C ILE A 18 -4.53 1.79 -0.10
N GLU A 19 -4.23 2.13 1.15
CA GLU A 19 -4.36 1.20 2.28
C GLU A 19 -5.80 1.14 2.80
N ASN A 20 -6.22 -0.05 3.26
CA ASN A 20 -7.45 -0.21 4.02
C ASN A 20 -7.21 0.17 5.49
N LEU A 21 -7.30 1.46 5.80
CA LEU A 21 -7.10 1.93 7.17
C LEU A 21 -8.31 1.63 8.06
N ASN A 22 -8.03 1.07 9.26
CA ASN A 22 -9.05 0.91 10.30
C ASN A 22 -9.23 2.20 11.10
N VAL A 23 -9.83 3.21 10.49
CA VAL A 23 -10.03 4.54 11.08
C VAL A 23 -10.80 4.45 12.41
N LYS A 24 -11.83 3.60 12.51
CA LYS A 24 -12.58 3.38 13.76
C LYS A 24 -11.71 2.87 14.91
N GLY A 25 -10.74 1.99 14.61
CA GLY A 25 -9.78 1.49 15.60
C GLY A 25 -8.79 2.57 16.04
N MET A 26 -8.34 3.41 15.10
CA MET A 26 -7.43 4.50 15.38
C MET A 26 -8.08 5.61 16.24
N MET A 27 -9.37 5.85 16.09
CA MET A 27 -10.13 6.84 16.88
C MET A 27 -10.30 6.45 18.35
N LYS A 28 -10.14 5.18 18.72
CA LYS A 28 -10.15 4.75 20.13
C LYS A 28 -8.97 5.33 20.92
N ASN A 29 -7.92 5.76 20.24
CA ASN A 29 -6.81 6.46 20.85
C ASN A 29 -7.12 7.96 20.91
N HIS A 30 -7.56 8.45 22.08
CA HIS A 30 -7.97 9.84 22.31
C HIS A 30 -6.90 10.89 21.92
N LYS A 31 -5.61 10.54 21.90
CA LYS A 31 -4.52 11.41 21.48
C LYS A 31 -4.48 11.60 19.95
N LEU A 32 -4.99 10.65 19.19
CA LEU A 32 -5.04 10.69 17.72
C LEU A 32 -6.41 11.12 17.19
N ALA A 33 -7.48 10.97 17.97
CA ALA A 33 -8.86 11.25 17.56
C ALA A 33 -9.06 12.72 17.13
N ALA A 34 -8.38 13.66 17.76
CA ALA A 34 -8.46 15.07 17.40
C ALA A 34 -7.77 15.40 16.06
N SER A 35 -6.77 14.59 15.67
CA SER A 35 -6.00 14.80 14.44
C SER A 35 -6.54 14.00 13.25
N ILE A 36 -7.26 12.90 13.52
CA ILE A 36 -7.87 12.05 12.51
C ILE A 36 -9.36 12.37 12.50
N GLN A 37 -9.75 13.41 11.80
CA GLN A 37 -11.17 13.62 11.50
C GLN A 37 -11.62 12.51 10.53
N ASP A 38 -12.16 11.45 11.12
CA ASP A 38 -12.69 10.24 10.48
C ASP A 38 -13.56 10.55 9.24
N VAL A 39 -14.37 11.59 9.34
CA VAL A 39 -15.25 12.05 8.28
C VAL A 39 -14.47 12.42 7.00
N SER A 40 -13.27 12.98 7.11
CA SER A 40 -12.54 13.42 5.93
C SER A 40 -11.87 12.26 5.18
N TRP A 41 -11.31 11.24 5.86
CA TRP A 41 -10.71 10.09 5.18
C TRP A 41 -11.75 9.22 4.48
N HIS A 42 -12.83 8.88 5.17
CA HIS A 42 -13.93 8.12 4.57
C HIS A 42 -14.54 8.85 3.37
N ARG A 43 -14.76 10.15 3.52
CA ARG A 43 -15.28 11.01 2.44
C ARG A 43 -14.30 11.09 1.27
N PHE A 44 -13.00 11.26 1.54
CA PHE A 44 -11.96 11.24 0.51
C PHE A 44 -11.98 9.94 -0.28
N LYS A 45 -11.96 8.78 0.41
CA LYS A 45 -12.01 7.46 -0.21
C LYS A 45 -13.26 7.29 -1.08
N SER A 46 -14.44 7.68 -0.56
CA SER A 46 -15.68 7.59 -1.31
C SER A 46 -15.65 8.46 -2.58
N ILE A 47 -15.16 9.71 -2.48
CA ILE A 47 -15.02 10.61 -3.63
C ILE A 47 -14.03 10.03 -4.65
N LEU A 48 -12.91 9.49 -4.19
CA LEU A 48 -11.90 8.87 -5.05
C LEU A 48 -12.48 7.69 -5.83
N GLN A 49 -13.19 6.79 -5.15
CA GLN A 49 -13.76 5.59 -5.76
C GLN A 49 -14.77 5.92 -6.86
N TYR A 50 -15.80 6.74 -6.58
CA TYR A 50 -16.81 7.02 -7.61
C TYR A 50 -16.27 7.85 -8.77
N LYS A 51 -15.36 8.81 -8.51
CA LYS A 51 -14.73 9.60 -9.57
C LYS A 51 -13.75 8.78 -10.42
N ALA A 52 -13.05 7.81 -9.83
CA ALA A 52 -12.21 6.90 -10.58
C ALA A 52 -13.03 6.12 -11.62
N VAL A 53 -14.19 5.59 -11.22
CA VAL A 53 -15.13 4.92 -12.14
C VAL A 53 -15.53 5.87 -13.30
N TRP A 54 -15.93 7.10 -12.99
CA TRP A 54 -16.34 8.08 -14.00
C TRP A 54 -15.22 8.47 -14.99
N ASN A 55 -13.96 8.45 -14.52
CA ASN A 55 -12.80 8.80 -15.34
C ASN A 55 -12.10 7.56 -15.94
N ASN A 56 -12.72 6.39 -15.85
CA ASN A 56 -12.14 5.11 -16.29
C ASN A 56 -10.73 4.87 -15.72
N LYS A 57 -10.59 5.16 -14.41
CA LYS A 57 -9.37 4.97 -13.62
C LYS A 57 -9.59 3.85 -12.60
N GLU A 58 -8.52 3.27 -12.13
CA GLU A 58 -8.58 2.16 -11.19
C GLU A 58 -8.07 2.55 -9.80
N VAL A 59 -8.82 2.18 -8.78
CA VAL A 59 -8.42 2.31 -7.38
C VAL A 59 -8.30 0.92 -6.78
N ILE A 60 -7.10 0.58 -6.33
CA ILE A 60 -6.78 -0.71 -5.71
C ILE A 60 -6.58 -0.49 -4.22
N GLU A 61 -7.27 -1.27 -3.40
CA GLU A 61 -7.14 -1.24 -1.95
C GLU A 61 -6.36 -2.47 -1.49
N ILE A 62 -5.23 -2.26 -0.81
CA ILE A 62 -4.42 -3.34 -0.25
C ILE A 62 -4.89 -3.73 1.14
N ASN A 63 -4.49 -4.93 1.59
CA ASN A 63 -4.85 -5.44 2.91
C ASN A 63 -4.26 -4.54 4.01
N ARG A 64 -5.07 -4.25 5.06
CA ARG A 64 -4.69 -3.44 6.24
C ARG A 64 -3.54 -4.03 7.05
N PHE A 65 -3.32 -5.34 6.97
CA PHE A 65 -2.28 -6.03 7.73
C PHE A 65 -0.96 -6.10 6.97
N PHE A 66 -0.91 -5.59 5.75
CA PHE A 66 0.33 -5.52 5.01
C PHE A 66 1.34 -4.59 5.70
N PRO A 67 2.56 -5.07 6.06
CA PRO A 67 3.51 -4.30 6.85
C PRO A 67 4.28 -3.28 5.99
N SER A 68 3.57 -2.39 5.32
CA SER A 68 4.11 -1.46 4.33
C SER A 68 5.30 -0.65 4.84
N SER A 69 5.22 -0.11 6.06
CA SER A 69 6.28 0.73 6.65
C SER A 69 7.45 -0.07 7.23
N LYS A 70 7.23 -1.33 7.61
CA LYS A 70 8.23 -2.19 8.25
C LYS A 70 9.00 -3.08 7.27
N GLN A 71 8.54 -3.22 6.05
CA GLN A 71 9.17 -4.06 5.03
C GLN A 71 10.18 -3.24 4.21
N CYS A 72 11.37 -3.79 4.02
CA CYS A 72 12.37 -3.20 3.14
C CYS A 72 11.93 -3.27 1.68
N GLY A 73 11.85 -2.13 1.02
CA GLY A 73 11.45 -2.04 -0.39
C GLY A 73 12.46 -2.66 -1.37
N CYS A 74 13.72 -2.87 -0.93
CA CYS A 74 14.76 -3.48 -1.75
C CYS A 74 14.77 -5.01 -1.66
N CYS A 75 14.92 -5.56 -0.45
CA CYS A 75 15.11 -7.01 -0.25
C CYS A 75 13.88 -7.73 0.31
N GLY A 76 12.84 -7.00 0.74
CA GLY A 76 11.64 -7.57 1.32
C GLY A 76 11.75 -7.97 2.79
N ALA A 77 12.94 -7.85 3.42
CA ALA A 77 13.14 -8.16 4.83
C ALA A 77 12.28 -7.25 5.71
N LYS A 78 11.73 -7.82 6.78
CA LYS A 78 10.88 -7.10 7.73
C LYS A 78 11.72 -6.60 8.90
N ASN A 79 11.53 -5.35 9.30
CA ASN A 79 12.11 -4.75 10.49
C ASN A 79 11.02 -4.59 11.56
N ASP A 80 10.94 -5.54 12.49
CA ASP A 80 9.93 -5.52 13.56
C ASP A 80 10.23 -4.50 14.64
N ASP A 81 11.50 -4.11 14.82
CA ASP A 81 11.96 -3.16 15.83
C ASP A 81 11.72 -1.69 15.46
N LEU A 82 11.29 -1.41 14.22
CA LEU A 82 11.03 -0.06 13.73
C LEU A 82 9.91 0.61 14.52
N LYS A 83 10.24 1.72 15.19
CA LYS A 83 9.30 2.51 16.00
C LYS A 83 8.57 3.56 15.15
N LEU A 84 7.44 4.03 15.65
CA LEU A 84 6.64 5.06 14.96
C LEU A 84 7.39 6.39 14.75
N ASN A 85 8.33 6.70 15.63
CA ASN A 85 9.13 7.94 15.57
C ASN A 85 10.32 7.83 14.62
N ASP A 86 10.68 6.62 14.18
CA ASP A 86 11.84 6.41 13.29
C ASP A 86 11.44 6.79 11.86
N ARG A 87 11.84 7.96 11.42
CA ARG A 87 11.56 8.45 10.08
C ARG A 87 12.52 7.87 9.05
N PHE A 88 13.79 7.71 9.43
CA PHE A 88 14.84 7.11 8.59
C PHE A 88 15.35 5.84 9.25
N TRP A 89 15.62 4.81 8.45
CA TRP A 89 16.14 3.56 8.94
C TRP A 89 16.98 2.82 7.89
N THR A 90 17.90 2.00 8.36
CA THR A 90 18.76 1.17 7.52
C THR A 90 18.34 -0.29 7.64
N CYS A 91 18.18 -0.97 6.52
CA CYS A 91 17.83 -2.39 6.49
C CYS A 91 19.01 -3.24 6.96
N LEU A 92 18.82 -4.04 8.00
CA LEU A 92 19.87 -4.91 8.55
C LEU A 92 20.26 -6.05 7.61
N SER A 93 19.39 -6.43 6.67
CA SER A 93 19.66 -7.52 5.72
C SER A 93 20.44 -7.09 4.49
N CYS A 94 20.16 -5.91 3.93
CA CYS A 94 20.79 -5.47 2.67
C CYS A 94 21.50 -4.13 2.76
N GLY A 95 21.51 -3.46 3.92
CA GLY A 95 22.17 -2.18 4.13
C GLY A 95 21.50 -0.98 3.48
N SER A 96 20.35 -1.14 2.81
CA SER A 96 19.66 -0.01 2.17
C SER A 96 19.11 0.96 3.19
N GLU A 97 19.26 2.25 2.94
CA GLU A 97 18.66 3.33 3.73
C GLU A 97 17.29 3.70 3.18
N HIS A 98 16.35 3.93 4.07
CA HIS A 98 14.97 4.24 3.73
C HIS A 98 14.44 5.45 4.52
N ASP A 99 13.77 6.36 3.82
CA ASP A 99 12.73 7.17 4.44
C ASP A 99 11.50 6.25 4.61
N ARG A 100 10.97 6.15 5.83
CA ARG A 100 9.90 5.21 6.18
C ARG A 100 8.64 5.41 5.34
N ASP A 101 8.28 6.67 5.10
CA ASP A 101 7.03 7.03 4.44
C ASP A 101 7.14 6.77 2.92
N ILE A 102 8.26 7.13 2.31
CA ILE A 102 8.54 6.84 0.89
C ILE A 102 8.65 5.34 0.66
N ASN A 103 9.33 4.61 1.55
CA ASN A 103 9.45 3.16 1.48
C ASN A 103 8.08 2.48 1.59
N ALA A 104 7.24 2.92 2.55
CA ALA A 104 5.88 2.41 2.71
C ALA A 104 5.04 2.65 1.45
N ALA A 105 5.07 3.86 0.90
CA ALA A 105 4.36 4.21 -0.33
C ALA A 105 4.76 3.31 -1.50
N ASN A 106 6.05 3.07 -1.69
CA ASN A 106 6.56 2.17 -2.73
C ASN A 106 6.14 0.71 -2.51
N ASN A 107 6.09 0.25 -1.26
CA ASN A 107 5.64 -1.10 -0.92
C ASN A 107 4.14 -1.27 -1.18
N ILE A 108 3.33 -0.27 -0.84
CA ILE A 108 1.88 -0.24 -1.11
C ILE A 108 1.65 -0.33 -2.62
N LEU A 109 2.36 0.46 -3.42
CA LEU A 109 2.25 0.40 -4.87
C LEU A 109 2.60 -0.98 -5.42
N LYS A 110 3.74 -1.53 -5.02
CA LYS A 110 4.18 -2.87 -5.46
C LYS A 110 3.14 -3.93 -5.13
N GLU A 111 2.57 -3.89 -3.93
CA GLU A 111 1.55 -4.84 -3.49
C GLU A 111 0.25 -4.69 -4.28
N GLY A 112 -0.23 -3.48 -4.49
CA GLY A 112 -1.42 -3.23 -5.31
C GLY A 112 -1.25 -3.69 -6.76
N LEU A 113 -0.08 -3.47 -7.35
CA LEU A 113 0.21 -3.96 -8.70
C LEU A 113 0.27 -5.49 -8.76
N LYS A 114 0.78 -6.16 -7.72
CA LYS A 114 0.72 -7.63 -7.63
C LYS A 114 -0.72 -8.14 -7.59
N LEU A 115 -1.58 -7.49 -6.79
CA LEU A 115 -3.01 -7.81 -6.74
C LEU A 115 -3.65 -7.71 -8.12
N LYS A 116 -3.34 -6.66 -8.87
CA LYS A 116 -3.88 -6.45 -10.23
C LYS A 116 -3.49 -7.56 -11.20
N ILE A 117 -2.25 -8.02 -11.16
CA ILE A 117 -1.76 -9.08 -12.08
C ILE A 117 -2.00 -10.49 -11.55
N GLY A 118 -2.75 -10.65 -10.44
CA GLY A 118 -3.07 -11.96 -9.86
C GLY A 118 -1.88 -12.70 -9.23
N LEU A 119 -0.77 -12.00 -8.96
CA LEU A 119 0.45 -12.55 -8.35
C LEU A 119 0.47 -12.45 -6.82
N SER A 120 -0.61 -11.99 -6.19
CA SER A 120 -0.73 -11.99 -4.73
C SER A 120 -0.99 -13.41 -4.26
N SER A 121 -0.12 -13.91 -3.39
CA SER A 121 -0.40 -15.13 -2.63
C SER A 121 -1.68 -14.92 -1.83
N PRO A 122 -2.64 -15.85 -1.84
CA PRO A 122 -3.75 -15.81 -0.91
C PRO A 122 -3.16 -15.86 0.50
N GLU A 123 -3.40 -14.83 1.29
CA GLU A 123 -3.01 -14.78 2.68
C GLU A 123 -3.65 -15.94 3.42
N SER A 124 -2.80 -16.75 4.04
CA SER A 124 -3.10 -17.94 4.81
C SER A 124 -4.28 -17.75 5.76
N THR A 125 -5.41 -18.32 5.40
CA THR A 125 -6.29 -18.94 6.40
C THR A 125 -5.58 -20.21 6.89
N PRO A 126 -5.49 -20.48 8.19
CA PRO A 126 -4.90 -21.71 8.69
C PRO A 126 -5.87 -22.86 8.48
N MET A 127 -5.65 -23.66 7.45
CA MET A 127 -6.25 -24.98 7.30
C MET A 127 -5.31 -25.93 6.54
N ASP A 128 -4.78 -26.86 7.32
CA ASP A 128 -4.25 -28.19 7.01
C ASP A 128 -3.64 -28.55 5.64
N SER A 129 -2.33 -28.84 5.80
CA SER A 129 -1.54 -29.94 5.20
C SER A 129 -2.00 -30.65 3.92
N LYS A 130 -1.21 -30.53 2.83
CA LYS A 130 -0.36 -31.61 2.28
C LYS A 130 0.42 -31.14 1.06
N PRO A 131 1.64 -31.64 0.85
CA PRO A 131 2.51 -31.19 -0.22
C PRO A 131 2.37 -32.06 -1.46
N LEU A 132 2.43 -31.50 -2.64
CA LEU A 132 2.90 -32.22 -3.85
C LEU A 132 3.40 -31.27 -4.95
N GLY A 133 4.63 -31.49 -5.40
CA GLY A 133 4.98 -31.42 -6.81
C GLY A 133 5.68 -30.19 -7.32
N SER A 134 6.96 -30.28 -7.35
CA SER A 134 7.99 -29.72 -8.27
C SER A 134 7.50 -29.06 -9.58
N GLY A 135 8.10 -27.90 -9.89
CA GLY A 135 8.54 -27.66 -11.26
C GLY A 135 8.05 -26.41 -11.95
N LYS A 136 8.99 -25.54 -12.20
CA LYS A 136 9.28 -24.77 -13.40
C LYS A 136 9.44 -23.27 -13.19
N SER A 137 10.71 -22.88 -13.30
CA SER A 137 11.22 -21.56 -13.63
C SER A 137 10.43 -20.89 -14.76
N LEU A 138 9.93 -19.67 -14.52
CA LEU A 138 9.39 -18.81 -15.56
C LEU A 138 10.21 -17.51 -15.67
N LYS A 139 10.57 -17.23 -16.92
CA LYS A 139 11.48 -16.20 -17.39
C LYS A 139 10.98 -14.77 -17.10
N ARG A 140 11.93 -13.87 -16.89
CA ARG A 140 11.77 -12.42 -16.82
C ARG A 140 10.85 -11.89 -17.93
N GLY A 141 9.75 -11.27 -17.53
CA GLY A 141 8.88 -10.51 -18.39
C GLY A 141 9.17 -9.01 -18.31
N LYS A 142 9.14 -8.38 -19.45
CA LYS A 142 9.49 -7.02 -19.82
C LYS A 142 9.01 -5.92 -18.88
N GLU A 143 9.85 -4.90 -18.72
CA GLU A 143 9.57 -3.59 -18.13
C GLU A 143 8.33 -2.96 -18.78
N ILE A 144 7.33 -2.65 -17.97
CA ILE A 144 6.21 -1.79 -18.35
C ILE A 144 6.51 -0.42 -17.76
N GLY A 145 7.22 0.39 -18.53
CA GLY A 145 7.38 1.80 -18.23
C GLY A 145 6.08 2.55 -18.51
N LYS A 146 5.42 3.00 -17.44
CA LYS A 146 4.53 4.17 -17.43
C LYS A 146 4.36 4.61 -15.99
N GLU A 147 4.54 5.90 -15.75
CA GLU A 147 4.60 6.56 -14.46
C GLU A 147 3.41 6.22 -13.54
N CYS A 148 3.69 5.51 -12.46
CA CYS A 148 2.80 5.33 -11.33
C CYS A 148 3.32 6.17 -10.16
N LYS A 149 2.56 7.17 -9.74
CA LYS A 149 2.87 7.93 -8.53
C LYS A 149 2.11 7.35 -7.34
N VAL A 150 2.81 7.20 -6.24
CA VAL A 150 2.25 6.74 -4.97
C VAL A 150 1.92 7.93 -4.11
N ILE A 151 0.76 7.89 -3.48
CA ILE A 151 0.35 8.87 -2.51
C ILE A 151 0.24 8.17 -1.16
N GLY A 152 1.26 8.37 -0.34
CA GLY A 152 1.18 8.11 1.08
C GLY A 152 0.56 9.34 1.75
N ILE A 153 -0.65 9.21 2.26
CA ILE A 153 -1.25 10.23 3.11
C ILE A 153 -1.06 9.74 4.54
N HIS A 154 -0.17 10.42 5.26
CA HIS A 154 0.00 10.29 6.71
C HIS A 154 -0.68 11.44 7.43
#